data_a5c6120d21884799d52c4f993f740abf
#
_entry.id   a5c6120d21884799d52c4f993f740abf
#
_cell.length_a   1.000
_cell.length_b   1.000
_cell.length_c   1.000
_cell.angle_alpha   90.00
_cell.angle_beta   90.00
_cell.angle_gamma   90.00
#
_symmetry.space_group_name_H-M   'P 1'
#
loop_
_entity.id
_entity.type
_entity.pdbx_description
1 polymer ?
#
loop_
_entity_poly.entity_id
_entity_poly.type
_entity_poly.pdbx_seq_one_letter_code
_entity_poly.pdbx_strand_id
1 'polypeptide(L)'
;MRTARRWVGLLLTLALALSVAACTRPADPGGEEPQRVLNIGDNLEPEGLDMITVSGAGTAYVLLYNVYETLLKLNSEGETIPLLAQGWTRSDDLLTYTFTLDPKAKFASGAPVSADAVVASFERARGEKATNQIRSAWAPVDTITATDAKTVVVTLSRPSHQWLYELTGPAGIVTDPAYTGDFSTESAGSGPYEFSSWDQGSLVQLKANEAYWGTPARFDEVNFRYYADPNAMNAALLSGQLDLITNLTLPQTISEFSDTSRFSVHEGVTNGEVVLGFNHENEALSKLEVRQAINYAIDRKALVKATWAGRGELIGSMVPPTDPWFEDLSNTYPFDQEKAKELLKEAGYEKGLTLRLRVPALAYGPSIGRFLVAQLAEVGITLELDTLQFADWLDFVFTKRDYDMTIVAHVEPRDMRTFALDDYYWNYHNEAYRKLLEEADTGTDEEQIAKLKEAARLLADDAAADWLFLLPNITVASAKISGVQDNRVSLAFDLTTLASRD
;
A
#
# COMPACT_ATOMS: atom_id res chain seq x y z
N MET A 1 -54.82 -9.37 69.86
CA MET A 1 -53.88 -8.73 68.86
C MET A 1 -52.48 -9.38 68.90
N ARG A 2 -52.36 -10.70 68.99
CA ARG A 2 -51.05 -11.41 69.02
C ARG A 2 -50.96 -12.56 67.97
N THR A 3 -51.94 -12.73 67.13
CA THR A 3 -51.99 -13.82 66.13
C THR A 3 -51.71 -13.31 64.67
N ALA A 4 -51.80 -12.03 64.36
CA ALA A 4 -51.56 -11.51 63.06
C ALA A 4 -50.06 -11.31 62.68
N ARG A 5 -49.16 -11.31 63.68
CA ARG A 5 -47.70 -11.04 63.44
C ARG A 5 -46.90 -12.31 63.04
N ARG A 6 -47.50 -13.54 63.24
CA ARG A 6 -46.82 -14.78 62.89
C ARG A 6 -47.02 -15.20 61.41
N TRP A 7 -48.06 -14.71 60.73
CA TRP A 7 -48.35 -15.06 59.36
C TRP A 7 -47.64 -14.20 58.34
N VAL A 8 -47.22 -12.98 58.71
CA VAL A 8 -46.47 -12.07 57.83
C VAL A 8 -45.01 -12.53 57.71
N GLY A 9 -44.44 -13.16 58.73
CA GLY A 9 -43.08 -13.72 58.71
C GLY A 9 -42.95 -14.95 57.78
N LEU A 10 -44.00 -15.75 57.65
CA LEU A 10 -43.97 -16.98 56.86
C LEU A 10 -44.18 -16.70 55.36
N LEU A 11 -44.88 -15.63 55.02
CA LEU A 11 -45.05 -15.18 53.63
C LEU A 11 -43.84 -14.49 53.07
N LEU A 12 -43.06 -13.79 53.89
CA LEU A 12 -41.80 -13.16 53.44
C LEU A 12 -40.66 -14.17 53.24
N THR A 13 -40.62 -15.26 54.02
CA THR A 13 -39.63 -16.34 53.83
C THR A 13 -39.95 -17.23 52.63
N LEU A 14 -41.23 -17.37 52.27
CA LEU A 14 -41.63 -18.12 51.06
C LEU A 14 -41.39 -17.31 49.78
N ALA A 15 -41.49 -15.97 49.83
CA ALA A 15 -41.20 -15.09 48.70
C ALA A 15 -39.69 -14.97 48.44
N LEU A 16 -38.81 -15.09 49.45
CA LEU A 16 -37.36 -15.09 49.27
C LEU A 16 -36.82 -16.43 48.76
N ALA A 17 -37.52 -17.55 49.06
CA ALA A 17 -37.13 -18.87 48.53
C ALA A 17 -37.54 -19.09 47.07
N LEU A 18 -38.54 -18.37 46.56
CA LEU A 18 -38.94 -18.40 45.15
C LEU A 18 -38.09 -17.48 44.25
N SER A 19 -37.38 -16.50 44.81
CA SER A 19 -36.49 -15.62 44.03
C SER A 19 -35.08 -16.19 43.77
N VAL A 20 -34.67 -17.24 44.49
CA VAL A 20 -33.38 -17.92 44.29
C VAL A 20 -33.48 -19.07 43.25
N ALA A 21 -34.72 -19.59 42.98
CA ALA A 21 -34.91 -20.61 41.97
C ALA A 21 -35.08 -20.12 40.53
N ALA A 22 -35.04 -18.79 40.31
CA ALA A 22 -35.20 -18.19 38.97
C ALA A 22 -33.87 -17.86 38.26
N CYS A 23 -32.70 -18.18 38.85
CA CYS A 23 -31.38 -17.86 38.28
C CYS A 23 -30.58 -19.07 37.77
N THR A 24 -31.18 -20.26 37.67
CA THR A 24 -30.61 -21.38 36.92
C THR A 24 -31.47 -21.59 35.67
N ARG A 25 -31.31 -20.68 34.68
CA ARG A 25 -31.65 -21.05 33.31
C ARG A 25 -30.69 -22.18 32.93
N PRO A 26 -31.17 -23.31 32.40
CA PRO A 26 -30.28 -24.22 31.73
C PRO A 26 -29.56 -23.42 30.60
N ALA A 27 -28.25 -23.56 30.49
CA ALA A 27 -27.54 -23.07 29.34
C ALA A 27 -28.23 -23.65 28.10
N ASP A 28 -28.68 -22.78 27.22
CA ASP A 28 -29.27 -23.15 25.95
C ASP A 28 -28.14 -23.85 25.15
N PRO A 29 -28.28 -25.13 24.75
CA PRO A 29 -27.23 -25.83 24.01
C PRO A 29 -27.09 -25.34 22.57
N GLY A 30 -27.67 -24.21 22.23
CA GLY A 30 -27.61 -23.51 20.94
C GLY A 30 -27.17 -22.06 21.03
N GLY A 31 -26.41 -21.66 22.06
CA GLY A 31 -25.80 -20.33 22.08
C GLY A 31 -24.84 -20.21 20.90
N GLU A 32 -25.16 -19.35 19.94
CA GLU A 32 -24.22 -18.94 18.89
C GLU A 32 -22.93 -18.50 19.58
N GLU A 33 -21.80 -19.06 19.14
CA GLU A 33 -20.48 -18.57 19.60
C GLU A 33 -20.42 -17.04 19.33
N PRO A 34 -19.84 -16.25 20.25
CA PRO A 34 -19.75 -14.80 20.03
C PRO A 34 -18.99 -14.53 18.73
N GLN A 35 -19.62 -13.75 17.85
CA GLN A 35 -19.06 -13.39 16.56
C GLN A 35 -17.68 -12.72 16.75
N ARG A 36 -16.68 -13.21 16.03
CA ARG A 36 -15.32 -12.67 16.05
C ARG A 36 -15.24 -11.49 15.07
N VAL A 37 -15.36 -10.28 15.60
CA VAL A 37 -15.32 -9.04 14.83
C VAL A 37 -13.95 -8.39 14.98
N LEU A 38 -13.36 -7.96 13.87
CA LEU A 38 -12.11 -7.17 13.82
C LEU A 38 -12.42 -5.75 13.37
N ASN A 39 -12.13 -4.75 14.20
CA ASN A 39 -12.28 -3.34 13.87
C ASN A 39 -10.91 -2.72 13.57
N ILE A 40 -10.71 -2.30 12.33
CA ILE A 40 -9.47 -1.72 11.80
C ILE A 40 -9.68 -0.23 11.58
N GLY A 41 -8.80 0.60 12.12
CA GLY A 41 -8.73 2.03 11.82
C GLY A 41 -7.80 2.30 10.64
N ASP A 42 -8.27 3.07 9.67
CA ASP A 42 -7.50 3.50 8.51
C ASP A 42 -7.87 4.94 8.10
N ASN A 43 -7.01 5.57 7.31
CA ASN A 43 -7.27 6.86 6.69
C ASN A 43 -7.36 6.80 5.15
N LEU A 44 -7.20 5.62 4.57
CA LEU A 44 -7.22 5.40 3.12
C LEU A 44 -8.50 4.67 2.71
N GLU A 45 -9.56 5.44 2.47
CA GLU A 45 -10.85 4.91 2.01
C GLU A 45 -10.79 4.52 0.53
N PRO A 46 -11.48 3.43 0.10
CA PRO A 46 -11.68 3.12 -1.31
C PRO A 46 -12.31 4.27 -2.09
N GLU A 47 -11.91 4.45 -3.33
CA GLU A 47 -12.53 5.39 -4.27
C GLU A 47 -13.68 4.76 -5.06
N GLY A 48 -13.78 3.43 -5.02
CA GLY A 48 -14.79 2.57 -5.61
C GLY A 48 -14.47 1.12 -5.30
N LEU A 49 -15.32 0.17 -5.70
CA LEU A 49 -15.12 -1.25 -5.41
C LEU A 49 -14.56 -2.05 -6.59
N ASP A 50 -14.63 -1.52 -7.80
CA ASP A 50 -14.11 -2.19 -9.00
C ASP A 50 -12.65 -1.81 -9.27
N MET A 51 -11.72 -2.61 -8.79
CA MET A 51 -10.27 -2.39 -8.97
C MET A 51 -9.81 -2.28 -10.43
N ILE A 52 -10.59 -2.73 -11.39
CA ILE A 52 -10.23 -2.63 -12.82
C ILE A 52 -10.53 -1.25 -13.37
N THR A 53 -11.59 -0.59 -12.87
CA THR A 53 -12.12 0.66 -13.44
C THR A 53 -11.83 1.89 -12.58
N VAL A 54 -11.38 1.72 -11.33
CA VAL A 54 -10.98 2.82 -10.46
C VAL A 54 -9.46 2.85 -10.27
N SER A 55 -8.94 4.04 -10.04
CA SER A 55 -7.54 4.26 -9.66
C SER A 55 -7.47 4.51 -8.16
N GLY A 56 -6.27 4.36 -7.58
CA GLY A 56 -6.05 4.61 -6.16
C GLY A 56 -5.78 3.33 -5.37
N ALA A 57 -5.01 3.48 -4.29
CA ALA A 57 -4.55 2.35 -3.48
C ALA A 57 -5.61 1.85 -2.49
N GLY A 58 -6.60 2.70 -2.10
CA GLY A 58 -7.58 2.36 -1.05
C GLY A 58 -8.44 1.16 -1.37
N THR A 59 -8.87 1.01 -2.63
CA THR A 59 -9.66 -0.14 -3.08
C THR A 59 -8.87 -1.44 -3.00
N ALA A 60 -7.64 -1.45 -3.53
CA ALA A 60 -6.76 -2.61 -3.45
C ALA A 60 -6.40 -2.96 -2.00
N TYR A 61 -6.20 -1.94 -1.16
CA TYR A 61 -5.87 -2.12 0.25
C TYR A 61 -6.90 -2.99 1.00
N VAL A 62 -8.18 -2.79 0.74
CA VAL A 62 -9.28 -3.52 1.39
C VAL A 62 -9.59 -4.83 0.67
N LEU A 63 -9.65 -4.83 -0.66
CA LEU A 63 -10.25 -5.93 -1.43
C LEU A 63 -9.24 -6.93 -2.00
N LEU A 64 -7.99 -6.51 -2.30
CA LEU A 64 -6.98 -7.39 -2.89
C LEU A 64 -6.54 -8.46 -1.88
N TYR A 65 -6.50 -9.71 -2.29
CA TYR A 65 -6.26 -10.94 -1.53
C TYR A 65 -7.34 -11.28 -0.48
N ASN A 66 -8.14 -10.31 -0.06
CA ASN A 66 -9.21 -10.52 0.91
C ASN A 66 -10.52 -10.94 0.24
N VAL A 67 -10.92 -10.24 -0.82
CA VAL A 67 -12.15 -10.48 -1.58
C VAL A 67 -11.84 -11.00 -2.98
N TYR A 68 -10.87 -10.37 -3.64
CA TYR A 68 -10.40 -10.78 -4.96
C TYR A 68 -9.00 -11.37 -4.87
N GLU A 69 -8.83 -12.57 -5.36
CA GLU A 69 -7.54 -13.22 -5.46
C GLU A 69 -6.98 -13.10 -6.88
N THR A 70 -5.67 -13.23 -6.96
CA THR A 70 -4.86 -13.24 -8.17
C THR A 70 -4.24 -14.62 -8.38
N LEU A 71 -3.62 -14.90 -9.51
CA LEU A 71 -2.88 -16.17 -9.70
C LEU A 71 -1.71 -16.28 -8.73
N LEU A 72 -1.04 -15.15 -8.47
CA LEU A 72 0.16 -15.01 -7.65
C LEU A 72 -0.04 -13.83 -6.68
N LYS A 73 0.62 -13.85 -5.51
CA LYS A 73 0.61 -12.71 -4.60
C LYS A 73 2.02 -12.36 -4.11
N LEU A 74 2.17 -11.19 -3.50
CA LEU A 74 3.39 -10.83 -2.78
C LEU A 74 3.27 -11.24 -1.31
N ASN A 75 4.37 -11.79 -0.77
CA ASN A 75 4.53 -11.95 0.67
C ASN A 75 5.09 -10.66 1.31
N SER A 76 5.31 -10.66 2.63
CA SER A 76 5.85 -9.51 3.39
C SER A 76 7.29 -9.15 3.03
N GLU A 77 8.03 -10.05 2.40
CA GLU A 77 9.39 -9.86 1.92
C GLU A 77 9.46 -9.36 0.47
N GLY A 78 8.30 -9.15 -0.20
CA GLY A 78 8.21 -8.72 -1.60
C GLY A 78 8.42 -9.83 -2.62
N GLU A 79 8.44 -11.10 -2.18
CA GLU A 79 8.57 -12.24 -3.08
C GLU A 79 7.22 -12.61 -3.70
N THR A 80 7.23 -12.93 -5.00
CA THR A 80 6.06 -13.45 -5.70
C THR A 80 5.84 -14.92 -5.36
N ILE A 81 4.70 -15.24 -4.78
CA ILE A 81 4.32 -16.60 -4.36
C ILE A 81 2.99 -17.04 -4.98
N PRO A 82 2.72 -18.35 -5.08
CA PRO A 82 1.44 -18.89 -5.54
C PRO A 82 0.24 -18.44 -4.70
N LEU A 83 -0.94 -18.24 -5.38
CA LEU A 83 -2.23 -18.04 -4.73
C LEU A 83 -3.30 -18.90 -5.43
N LEU A 84 -4.06 -18.41 -6.43
CA LEU A 84 -4.99 -19.25 -7.20
C LEU A 84 -4.26 -20.27 -8.09
N ALA A 85 -3.06 -19.96 -8.56
CA ALA A 85 -2.18 -20.94 -9.20
C ALA A 85 -1.36 -21.68 -8.13
N GLN A 86 -1.23 -22.99 -8.25
CA GLN A 86 -0.31 -23.78 -7.42
C GLN A 86 1.16 -23.56 -7.83
N GLY A 87 1.38 -23.03 -9.02
CA GLY A 87 2.69 -22.72 -9.58
C GLY A 87 2.59 -22.34 -11.05
N TRP A 88 3.72 -21.94 -11.59
CA TRP A 88 3.85 -21.60 -12.99
C TRP A 88 5.20 -22.05 -13.55
N THR A 89 5.26 -22.20 -14.87
CA THR A 89 6.50 -22.40 -15.61
C THR A 89 6.65 -21.31 -16.65
N ARG A 90 7.89 -21.04 -17.03
CA ARG A 90 8.26 -20.03 -18.03
C ARG A 90 9.15 -20.71 -19.07
N SER A 91 8.93 -20.42 -20.35
CA SER A 91 9.82 -20.88 -21.41
C SER A 91 11.20 -20.19 -21.35
N ASP A 92 12.22 -20.82 -21.94
CA ASP A 92 13.59 -20.30 -21.93
C ASP A 92 13.74 -18.94 -22.63
N ASP A 93 12.86 -18.66 -23.62
CA ASP A 93 12.80 -17.38 -24.33
C ASP A 93 11.98 -16.31 -23.58
N LEU A 94 11.48 -16.60 -22.38
CA LEU A 94 10.68 -15.73 -21.53
C LEU A 94 9.35 -15.24 -22.15
N LEU A 95 8.88 -15.93 -23.22
CA LEU A 95 7.67 -15.51 -23.94
C LEU A 95 6.42 -16.28 -23.55
N THR A 96 6.55 -17.48 -22.98
CA THR A 96 5.39 -18.31 -22.64
C THR A 96 5.36 -18.63 -21.16
N TYR A 97 4.24 -18.31 -20.53
CA TYR A 97 3.98 -18.63 -19.12
C TYR A 97 2.81 -19.60 -19.04
N THR A 98 3.00 -20.69 -18.30
CA THR A 98 1.96 -21.69 -18.04
C THR A 98 1.64 -21.75 -16.57
N PHE A 99 0.41 -21.40 -16.20
CA PHE A 99 -0.10 -21.41 -14.82
C PHE A 99 -0.98 -22.63 -14.61
N THR A 100 -0.76 -23.36 -13.51
CA THR A 100 -1.60 -24.48 -13.09
C THR A 100 -2.46 -24.05 -11.89
N LEU A 101 -3.78 -24.01 -12.06
CA LEU A 101 -4.71 -23.56 -11.03
C LEU A 101 -4.89 -24.61 -9.92
N ASP A 102 -5.11 -24.16 -8.67
CA ASP A 102 -5.48 -25.05 -7.59
C ASP A 102 -6.84 -25.72 -7.90
N PRO A 103 -6.94 -27.06 -7.87
CA PRO A 103 -8.18 -27.75 -8.18
C PRO A 103 -9.30 -27.46 -7.18
N LYS A 104 -8.99 -26.97 -5.95
CA LYS A 104 -9.94 -26.62 -4.90
C LYS A 104 -10.50 -25.21 -5.05
N ALA A 105 -9.80 -24.33 -5.81
CA ALA A 105 -10.17 -22.91 -5.92
C ALA A 105 -11.60 -22.73 -6.42
N LYS A 106 -12.39 -21.93 -5.67
CA LYS A 106 -13.80 -21.63 -5.94
C LYS A 106 -14.09 -20.16 -5.68
N PHE A 107 -15.00 -19.60 -6.43
CA PHE A 107 -15.62 -18.32 -6.12
C PHE A 107 -16.58 -18.42 -4.93
N ALA A 108 -16.92 -17.27 -4.34
CA ALA A 108 -17.92 -17.19 -3.27
C ALA A 108 -19.31 -17.73 -3.71
N SER A 109 -19.62 -17.71 -5.00
CA SER A 109 -20.81 -18.36 -5.58
C SER A 109 -20.79 -19.90 -5.49
N GLY A 110 -19.65 -20.51 -5.13
CA GLY A 110 -19.41 -21.93 -5.14
C GLY A 110 -18.96 -22.49 -6.50
N ALA A 111 -18.96 -21.68 -7.57
CA ALA A 111 -18.46 -22.09 -8.87
C ALA A 111 -16.92 -22.31 -8.83
N PRO A 112 -16.37 -23.30 -9.54
CA PRO A 112 -14.93 -23.52 -9.56
C PRO A 112 -14.20 -22.38 -10.30
N VAL A 113 -13.04 -21.98 -9.80
CA VAL A 113 -12.12 -21.13 -10.58
C VAL A 113 -11.52 -21.98 -11.68
N SER A 114 -11.96 -21.72 -12.91
CA SER A 114 -11.50 -22.43 -14.11
C SER A 114 -10.53 -21.57 -14.91
N ALA A 115 -9.77 -22.18 -15.81
CA ALA A 115 -8.91 -21.48 -16.74
C ALA A 115 -9.70 -20.50 -17.63
N ASP A 116 -10.92 -20.86 -18.05
CA ASP A 116 -11.80 -19.95 -18.80
C ASP A 116 -12.21 -18.72 -17.99
N ALA A 117 -12.43 -18.87 -16.66
CA ALA A 117 -12.73 -17.74 -15.78
C ALA A 117 -11.53 -16.78 -15.66
N VAL A 118 -10.32 -17.32 -15.60
CA VAL A 118 -9.08 -16.52 -15.60
C VAL A 118 -8.94 -15.77 -16.92
N VAL A 119 -9.12 -16.45 -18.06
CA VAL A 119 -9.10 -15.82 -19.39
C VAL A 119 -10.10 -14.68 -19.47
N ALA A 120 -11.34 -14.89 -19.04
CA ALA A 120 -12.39 -13.86 -19.05
C ALA A 120 -12.01 -12.65 -18.18
N SER A 121 -11.42 -12.88 -17.01
CA SER A 121 -10.97 -11.82 -16.10
C SER A 121 -9.82 -11.00 -16.71
N PHE A 122 -8.86 -11.65 -17.31
CA PHE A 122 -7.71 -11.00 -17.93
C PHE A 122 -8.11 -10.23 -19.20
N GLU A 123 -9.05 -10.75 -20.00
CA GLU A 123 -9.61 -10.00 -21.11
C GLU A 123 -10.42 -8.78 -20.64
N ARG A 124 -11.09 -8.86 -19.47
CA ARG A 124 -11.73 -7.70 -18.85
C ARG A 124 -10.69 -6.63 -18.46
N ALA A 125 -9.56 -7.03 -17.89
CA ALA A 125 -8.48 -6.13 -17.51
C ALA A 125 -7.79 -5.46 -18.73
N ARG A 126 -7.78 -6.12 -19.88
CA ARG A 126 -7.30 -5.58 -21.17
C ARG A 126 -8.31 -4.66 -21.86
N GLY A 127 -9.57 -4.69 -21.42
CA GLY A 127 -10.68 -4.01 -22.06
C GLY A 127 -10.65 -2.48 -21.92
N GLU A 128 -11.41 -1.78 -22.77
CA GLU A 128 -11.46 -0.32 -22.82
C GLU A 128 -11.92 0.35 -21.52
N LYS A 129 -12.70 -0.36 -20.70
CA LYS A 129 -13.22 0.16 -19.43
C LYS A 129 -12.17 0.16 -18.32
N ALA A 130 -11.10 -0.62 -18.46
CA ALA A 130 -10.02 -0.66 -17.49
C ALA A 130 -9.26 0.68 -17.49
N THR A 131 -8.67 1.03 -16.34
CA THR A 131 -7.81 2.22 -16.25
C THR A 131 -6.60 2.10 -17.19
N ASN A 132 -5.98 3.23 -17.52
CA ASN A 132 -4.78 3.21 -18.37
C ASN A 132 -3.65 2.40 -17.73
N GLN A 133 -3.50 2.49 -16.40
CA GLN A 133 -2.50 1.75 -15.64
C GLN A 133 -2.71 0.24 -15.78
N ILE A 134 -3.95 -0.24 -15.57
CA ILE A 134 -4.30 -1.67 -15.71
C ILE A 134 -4.05 -2.14 -17.14
N ARG A 135 -4.50 -1.40 -18.17
CA ARG A 135 -4.25 -1.77 -19.57
C ARG A 135 -2.77 -1.81 -19.93
N SER A 136 -1.99 -0.89 -19.39
CA SER A 136 -0.54 -0.84 -19.63
C SER A 136 0.18 -2.09 -19.10
N ALA A 137 -0.26 -2.65 -17.99
CA ALA A 137 0.27 -3.91 -17.46
C ALA A 137 0.11 -5.08 -18.45
N TRP A 138 -0.92 -5.03 -19.29
CA TRP A 138 -1.19 -6.06 -20.29
C TRP A 138 -0.58 -5.79 -21.68
N ALA A 139 0.12 -4.68 -21.86
CA ALA A 139 0.70 -4.32 -23.16
C ALA A 139 1.67 -5.37 -23.75
N PRO A 140 2.48 -6.10 -22.96
CA PRO A 140 3.35 -7.14 -23.51
C PRO A 140 2.61 -8.41 -23.96
N VAL A 141 1.33 -8.59 -23.58
CA VAL A 141 0.61 -9.86 -23.79
C VAL A 141 0.01 -9.94 -25.19
N ASP A 142 0.37 -11.00 -25.90
CA ASP A 142 -0.18 -11.37 -27.22
C ASP A 142 -1.45 -12.22 -27.05
N THR A 143 -1.35 -13.41 -26.43
CA THR A 143 -2.47 -14.33 -26.29
C THR A 143 -2.65 -14.83 -24.85
N ILE A 144 -3.91 -15.13 -24.50
CA ILE A 144 -4.29 -15.77 -23.25
C ILE A 144 -5.20 -16.93 -23.60
N THR A 145 -4.84 -18.15 -23.20
CA THR A 145 -5.55 -19.37 -23.62
C THR A 145 -5.76 -20.34 -22.46
N ALA A 146 -6.97 -20.84 -22.31
CA ALA A 146 -7.26 -22.01 -21.49
C ALA A 146 -7.00 -23.27 -22.34
N THR A 147 -5.99 -24.05 -21.97
CA THR A 147 -5.67 -25.31 -22.69
C THR A 147 -6.44 -26.49 -22.13
N ASP A 148 -6.86 -26.40 -20.88
CA ASP A 148 -7.80 -27.29 -20.20
C ASP A 148 -8.46 -26.55 -19.04
N ALA A 149 -9.27 -27.21 -18.23
CA ALA A 149 -10.03 -26.56 -17.15
C ALA A 149 -9.16 -25.91 -16.06
N LYS A 150 -7.87 -26.25 -15.96
CA LYS A 150 -6.96 -25.81 -14.89
C LYS A 150 -5.64 -25.24 -15.39
N THR A 151 -5.43 -25.16 -16.67
CA THR A 151 -4.17 -24.69 -17.25
C THR A 151 -4.42 -23.43 -18.09
N VAL A 152 -3.79 -22.33 -17.69
CA VAL A 152 -3.79 -21.06 -18.42
C VAL A 152 -2.41 -20.86 -19.03
N VAL A 153 -2.37 -20.61 -20.33
CA VAL A 153 -1.15 -20.28 -21.07
C VAL A 153 -1.25 -18.83 -21.52
N VAL A 154 -0.26 -18.04 -21.18
CA VAL A 154 -0.12 -16.65 -21.63
C VAL A 154 1.13 -16.53 -22.47
N THR A 155 0.98 -15.98 -23.69
CA THR A 155 2.11 -15.71 -24.58
C THR A 155 2.33 -14.20 -24.66
N LEU A 156 3.58 -13.79 -24.52
CA LEU A 156 4.00 -12.41 -24.66
C LEU A 156 4.53 -12.12 -26.05
N SER A 157 4.34 -10.91 -26.54
CA SER A 157 4.93 -10.40 -27.80
C SER A 157 6.42 -10.03 -27.64
N ARG A 158 6.86 -9.76 -26.40
CA ARG A 158 8.25 -9.55 -25.99
C ARG A 158 8.41 -10.03 -24.55
N PRO A 159 9.61 -10.43 -24.10
CA PRO A 159 9.84 -10.76 -22.71
C PRO A 159 9.48 -9.57 -21.79
N SER A 160 8.96 -9.85 -20.61
CA SER A 160 8.71 -8.82 -19.58
C SER A 160 8.66 -9.44 -18.19
N HIS A 161 9.62 -9.10 -17.36
CA HIS A 161 9.58 -9.41 -15.92
C HIS A 161 8.52 -8.59 -15.19
N GLN A 162 8.33 -7.35 -15.62
CA GLN A 162 7.32 -6.46 -15.02
C GLN A 162 5.91 -7.04 -15.16
N TRP A 163 5.59 -7.64 -16.30
CA TRP A 163 4.27 -8.23 -16.51
C TRP A 163 3.91 -9.28 -15.44
N LEU A 164 4.84 -10.20 -15.13
CA LEU A 164 4.59 -11.24 -14.13
C LEU A 164 4.33 -10.62 -12.74
N TYR A 165 5.06 -9.58 -12.42
CA TYR A 165 4.87 -8.83 -11.18
C TYR A 165 3.49 -8.14 -11.11
N GLU A 166 3.05 -7.51 -12.21
CA GLU A 166 1.73 -6.85 -12.29
C GLU A 166 0.57 -7.82 -12.02
N LEU A 167 0.75 -9.12 -12.27
CA LEU A 167 -0.26 -10.15 -11.94
C LEU A 167 -0.48 -10.34 -10.44
N THR A 168 0.40 -9.83 -9.59
CA THR A 168 0.21 -9.85 -8.14
C THR A 168 -0.69 -8.71 -7.64
N GLY A 169 -0.96 -7.72 -8.48
CA GLY A 169 -1.75 -6.53 -8.18
C GLY A 169 -3.15 -6.54 -8.81
N PRO A 170 -3.83 -5.39 -8.83
CA PRO A 170 -5.16 -5.24 -9.39
C PRO A 170 -5.34 -5.74 -10.82
N ALA A 171 -4.29 -5.67 -11.65
CA ALA A 171 -4.32 -6.17 -13.02
C ALA A 171 -4.54 -7.69 -13.12
N GLY A 172 -4.16 -8.44 -12.09
CA GLY A 172 -4.22 -9.91 -12.06
C GLY A 172 -5.43 -10.51 -11.35
N ILE A 173 -6.41 -9.71 -10.88
CA ILE A 173 -7.57 -10.24 -10.16
C ILE A 173 -8.42 -11.16 -11.01
N VAL A 174 -8.94 -12.20 -10.36
CA VAL A 174 -9.85 -13.16 -11.01
C VAL A 174 -11.26 -13.00 -10.42
N THR A 175 -12.25 -12.85 -11.31
CA THR A 175 -13.65 -12.63 -10.96
C THR A 175 -14.52 -13.75 -11.51
N ASP A 176 -15.67 -14.02 -10.87
CA ASP A 176 -16.64 -14.99 -11.35
C ASP A 176 -17.26 -14.51 -12.68
N PRO A 177 -17.05 -15.21 -13.81
CA PRO A 177 -17.58 -14.82 -15.10
C PRO A 177 -19.11 -14.96 -15.19
N ALA A 178 -19.73 -15.70 -14.27
CA ALA A 178 -21.19 -15.82 -14.21
C ALA A 178 -21.84 -14.61 -13.53
N TYR A 179 -21.06 -13.77 -12.84
CA TYR A 179 -21.57 -12.56 -12.20
C TYR A 179 -21.89 -11.50 -13.25
N THR A 180 -23.15 -11.03 -13.23
CA THR A 180 -23.69 -10.02 -14.16
C THR A 180 -24.11 -8.73 -13.47
N GLY A 181 -23.85 -8.61 -12.17
CA GLY A 181 -24.17 -7.43 -11.37
C GLY A 181 -23.16 -6.29 -11.56
N ASP A 182 -23.24 -5.31 -10.67
CA ASP A 182 -22.40 -4.12 -10.70
C ASP A 182 -21.23 -4.23 -9.72
N PHE A 183 -20.01 -4.39 -10.23
CA PHE A 183 -18.80 -4.43 -9.43
C PHE A 183 -18.51 -3.16 -8.63
N SER A 184 -19.22 -2.04 -8.90
CA SER A 184 -19.08 -0.83 -8.11
C SER A 184 -19.82 -0.91 -6.76
N THR A 185 -20.74 -1.87 -6.60
CA THR A 185 -21.61 -2.02 -5.42
C THR A 185 -21.55 -3.42 -4.79
N GLU A 186 -21.07 -4.41 -5.52
CA GLU A 186 -21.01 -5.81 -5.09
C GLU A 186 -19.68 -6.46 -5.47
N SER A 187 -19.39 -7.63 -4.92
CA SER A 187 -18.18 -8.39 -5.22
C SER A 187 -18.49 -9.78 -5.78
N ALA A 188 -17.60 -10.29 -6.62
CA ALA A 188 -17.68 -11.64 -7.18
C ALA A 188 -16.28 -12.27 -7.22
N GLY A 189 -15.62 -12.29 -6.09
CA GLY A 189 -14.28 -12.83 -5.90
C GLY A 189 -14.25 -14.27 -5.40
N SER A 190 -13.05 -14.74 -5.13
CA SER A 190 -12.76 -16.08 -4.62
C SER A 190 -12.12 -16.07 -3.22
N GLY A 191 -11.97 -14.88 -2.64
CA GLY A 191 -11.21 -14.67 -1.41
C GLY A 191 -11.86 -15.18 -0.13
N PRO A 192 -11.12 -15.14 1.00
CA PRO A 192 -11.59 -15.56 2.31
C PRO A 192 -12.70 -14.69 2.89
N TYR A 193 -12.90 -13.52 2.34
CA TYR A 193 -13.97 -12.59 2.71
C TYR A 193 -14.81 -12.21 1.50
N GLU A 194 -16.05 -11.79 1.76
CA GLU A 194 -16.97 -11.17 0.82
C GLU A 194 -17.22 -9.72 1.23
N PHE A 195 -17.37 -8.81 0.26
CA PHE A 195 -17.85 -7.46 0.54
C PHE A 195 -19.28 -7.52 1.08
N SER A 196 -19.56 -6.77 2.15
CA SER A 196 -20.88 -6.73 2.80
C SER A 196 -21.56 -5.39 2.63
N SER A 197 -20.89 -4.30 3.00
CA SER A 197 -21.46 -2.95 2.87
C SER A 197 -20.35 -1.87 2.87
N TRP A 198 -20.72 -0.69 2.35
CA TRP A 198 -19.90 0.50 2.39
C TRP A 198 -20.74 1.72 2.77
N ASP A 199 -20.44 2.32 3.92
CA ASP A 199 -20.94 3.60 4.35
C ASP A 199 -19.84 4.64 4.10
N GLN A 200 -19.94 5.36 2.99
CA GLN A 200 -18.88 6.26 2.48
C GLN A 200 -18.49 7.31 3.52
N GLY A 201 -17.18 7.50 3.68
CA GLY A 201 -16.59 8.39 4.69
C GLY A 201 -16.51 7.77 6.09
N SER A 202 -16.97 6.53 6.28
CA SER A 202 -17.10 5.93 7.62
C SER A 202 -16.61 4.49 7.70
N LEU A 203 -17.12 3.58 6.86
CA LEU A 203 -16.97 2.15 7.08
C LEU A 203 -17.07 1.33 5.80
N VAL A 204 -16.11 0.43 5.57
CA VAL A 204 -16.29 -0.74 4.70
C VAL A 204 -16.34 -2.00 5.57
N GLN A 205 -17.35 -2.82 5.35
CA GLN A 205 -17.55 -4.07 6.06
C GLN A 205 -17.34 -5.26 5.13
N LEU A 206 -16.55 -6.22 5.60
CA LEU A 206 -16.35 -7.53 4.99
C LEU A 206 -16.91 -8.60 5.93
N LYS A 207 -17.46 -9.68 5.38
CA LYS A 207 -17.89 -10.88 6.10
C LYS A 207 -17.08 -12.09 5.63
N ALA A 208 -16.88 -13.06 6.52
CA ALA A 208 -16.20 -14.29 6.17
C ALA A 208 -16.95 -15.03 5.05
N ASN A 209 -16.19 -15.52 4.07
CA ASN A 209 -16.68 -16.46 3.09
C ASN A 209 -16.64 -17.88 3.69
N GLU A 210 -17.77 -18.38 4.16
CA GLU A 210 -17.88 -19.70 4.78
C GLU A 210 -17.53 -20.85 3.83
N ALA A 211 -17.67 -20.62 2.53
CA ALA A 211 -17.36 -21.59 1.49
C ALA A 211 -15.92 -21.45 0.95
N TYR A 212 -15.07 -20.63 1.59
CA TYR A 212 -13.72 -20.39 1.12
C TYR A 212 -12.94 -21.68 0.93
N TRP A 213 -12.29 -21.79 -0.21
CA TRP A 213 -11.59 -23.01 -0.65
C TRP A 213 -10.23 -23.24 0.04
N GLY A 214 -9.63 -22.17 0.59
CA GLY A 214 -8.33 -22.18 1.27
C GLY A 214 -8.45 -22.28 2.79
N THR A 215 -7.54 -21.63 3.51
CA THR A 215 -7.60 -21.55 4.98
C THR A 215 -8.76 -20.64 5.39
N PRO A 216 -9.73 -21.10 6.20
CA PRO A 216 -10.86 -20.28 6.61
C PRO A 216 -10.45 -18.95 7.27
N ALA A 217 -11.25 -17.91 7.05
CA ALA A 217 -11.13 -16.63 7.72
C ALA A 217 -11.10 -16.79 9.25
N ARG A 218 -10.27 -15.99 9.91
CA ARG A 218 -10.13 -16.04 11.38
C ARG A 218 -11.15 -15.17 12.09
N PHE A 219 -11.70 -14.18 11.40
CA PHE A 219 -12.73 -13.27 11.89
C PHE A 219 -13.98 -13.45 11.04
N ASP A 220 -15.15 -13.43 11.69
CA ASP A 220 -16.42 -13.61 11.01
C ASP A 220 -16.85 -12.33 10.29
N GLU A 221 -16.38 -11.17 10.81
CA GLU A 221 -16.62 -9.84 10.28
C GLU A 221 -15.36 -8.98 10.43
N VAL A 222 -15.05 -8.17 9.42
CA VAL A 222 -13.97 -7.18 9.46
C VAL A 222 -14.52 -5.81 9.06
N ASN A 223 -14.28 -4.81 9.88
CA ASN A 223 -14.74 -3.45 9.75
C ASN A 223 -13.54 -2.51 9.50
N PHE A 224 -13.36 -1.99 8.30
CA PHE A 224 -12.42 -0.91 8.02
C PHE A 224 -13.12 0.43 8.31
N ARG A 225 -12.71 1.09 9.38
CA ARG A 225 -13.27 2.35 9.86
C ARG A 225 -12.35 3.50 9.49
N TYR A 226 -12.89 4.51 8.80
CA TYR A 226 -12.10 5.61 8.26
C TYR A 226 -12.08 6.80 9.19
N TYR A 227 -10.91 7.37 9.40
CA TYR A 227 -10.66 8.52 10.27
C TYR A 227 -9.89 9.60 9.52
N ALA A 228 -10.49 10.76 9.36
CA ALA A 228 -9.80 11.94 8.82
C ALA A 228 -8.82 12.56 9.83
N ASP A 229 -9.09 12.41 11.15
CA ASP A 229 -8.22 12.88 12.23
C ASP A 229 -7.45 11.71 12.85
N PRO A 230 -6.12 11.65 12.70
CA PRO A 230 -5.31 10.59 13.30
C PRO A 230 -5.38 10.53 14.84
N ASN A 231 -5.62 11.65 15.51
CA ASN A 231 -5.77 11.64 16.98
C ASN A 231 -7.08 10.97 17.41
N ALA A 232 -8.16 11.15 16.63
CA ALA A 232 -9.42 10.44 16.86
C ALA A 232 -9.25 8.94 16.65
N MET A 233 -8.50 8.52 15.64
CA MET A 233 -8.16 7.11 15.38
C MET A 233 -7.35 6.51 16.55
N ASN A 234 -6.32 7.21 17.05
CA ASN A 234 -5.56 6.80 18.23
C ASN A 234 -6.45 6.63 19.46
N ALA A 235 -7.33 7.62 19.73
CA ALA A 235 -8.26 7.55 20.84
C ALA A 235 -9.23 6.35 20.74
N ALA A 236 -9.68 6.01 19.54
CA ALA A 236 -10.52 4.84 19.28
C ALA A 236 -9.81 3.51 19.61
N LEU A 237 -8.52 3.38 19.25
CA LEU A 237 -7.72 2.20 19.64
C LEU A 237 -7.46 2.16 21.15
N LEU A 238 -7.11 3.29 21.76
CA LEU A 238 -6.89 3.39 23.21
C LEU A 238 -8.13 3.03 24.04
N SER A 239 -9.33 3.35 23.52
CA SER A 239 -10.61 3.03 24.18
C SER A 239 -11.11 1.60 23.89
N GLY A 240 -10.48 0.87 22.96
CA GLY A 240 -10.91 -0.46 22.54
C GLY A 240 -12.09 -0.47 21.54
N GLN A 241 -12.35 0.65 20.87
CA GLN A 241 -13.28 0.72 19.74
C GLN A 241 -12.66 0.19 18.44
N LEU A 242 -11.34 0.21 18.37
CA LEU A 242 -10.53 -0.43 17.32
C LEU A 242 -9.67 -1.53 17.93
N ASP A 243 -9.38 -2.53 17.14
CA ASP A 243 -8.45 -3.61 17.46
C ASP A 243 -7.07 -3.37 16.83
N LEU A 244 -7.01 -2.57 15.75
CA LEU A 244 -5.80 -2.32 14.99
C LEU A 244 -5.88 -0.97 14.26
N ILE A 245 -4.74 -0.27 14.14
CA ILE A 245 -4.49 0.85 13.23
C ILE A 245 -3.47 0.39 12.21
N THR A 246 -3.81 0.44 10.92
CA THR A 246 -2.95 -0.07 9.84
C THR A 246 -1.77 0.83 9.51
N ASN A 247 -1.92 2.15 9.73
CA ASN A 247 -0.93 3.15 9.41
C ASN A 247 -0.99 4.31 10.40
N LEU A 248 -0.10 4.29 11.37
CA LEU A 248 0.04 5.38 12.34
C LEU A 248 0.79 6.55 11.68
N THR A 249 0.06 7.57 11.22
CA THR A 249 0.61 8.72 10.50
C THR A 249 1.21 9.80 11.40
N LEU A 250 1.09 9.67 12.74
CA LEU A 250 1.67 10.53 13.75
C LEU A 250 2.69 9.77 14.61
N PRO A 251 3.91 9.50 14.12
CA PRO A 251 4.88 8.66 14.81
C PRO A 251 5.30 9.18 16.19
N GLN A 252 5.14 10.47 16.46
CA GLN A 252 5.37 11.06 17.79
C GLN A 252 4.38 10.56 18.86
N THR A 253 3.23 9.99 18.47
CA THR A 253 2.22 9.48 19.39
C THR A 253 2.41 7.98 19.75
N ILE A 254 3.41 7.32 19.20
CA ILE A 254 3.69 5.88 19.49
C ILE A 254 3.82 5.61 20.99
N SER A 255 4.36 6.57 21.75
CA SER A 255 4.48 6.43 23.21
C SER A 255 3.15 6.24 23.95
N GLU A 256 2.01 6.60 23.35
CA GLU A 256 0.68 6.35 23.89
C GLU A 256 0.34 4.86 23.94
N PHE A 257 1.00 4.05 23.11
CA PHE A 257 0.82 2.60 22.99
C PHE A 257 1.95 1.80 23.65
N SER A 258 2.66 2.39 24.61
CA SER A 258 3.81 1.76 25.30
C SER A 258 3.44 0.65 26.28
N ASP A 259 2.17 0.51 26.67
CA ASP A 259 1.69 -0.59 27.51
C ASP A 259 1.58 -1.89 26.69
N THR A 260 2.65 -2.68 26.71
CA THR A 260 2.75 -3.96 25.96
C THR A 260 1.79 -5.04 26.42
N SER A 261 1.13 -4.86 27.57
CA SER A 261 0.04 -5.76 28.00
C SER A 261 -1.25 -5.51 27.23
N ARG A 262 -1.38 -4.33 26.61
CA ARG A 262 -2.57 -3.89 25.87
C ARG A 262 -2.31 -3.79 24.37
N PHE A 263 -1.11 -3.40 23.96
CA PHE A 263 -0.79 -3.06 22.57
C PHE A 263 0.51 -3.72 22.10
N SER A 264 0.59 -3.96 20.80
CA SER A 264 1.83 -4.27 20.08
C SER A 264 2.05 -3.22 18.99
N VAL A 265 3.28 -2.75 18.83
CA VAL A 265 3.69 -1.83 17.77
C VAL A 265 4.57 -2.61 16.80
N HIS A 266 4.20 -2.59 15.54
CA HIS A 266 4.89 -3.26 14.44
C HIS A 266 5.45 -2.19 13.51
N GLU A 267 6.76 -2.22 13.30
CA GLU A 267 7.46 -1.28 12.45
C GLU A 267 8.25 -2.04 11.38
N GLY A 268 8.07 -1.64 10.14
CA GLY A 268 8.75 -2.23 9.00
C GLY A 268 8.83 -1.24 7.83
N VAL A 269 9.12 -1.75 6.66
CA VAL A 269 9.26 -0.95 5.45
C VAL A 269 7.98 -0.94 4.62
N THR A 270 7.83 0.12 3.82
CA THR A 270 6.81 0.26 2.78
C THR A 270 7.47 0.51 1.43
N ASN A 271 6.69 0.70 0.37
CA ASN A 271 7.17 1.28 -0.89
C ASN A 271 6.99 2.82 -0.90
N GLY A 272 6.80 3.43 0.26
CA GLY A 272 6.49 4.86 0.36
C GLY A 272 7.73 5.73 0.34
N GLU A 273 8.34 5.93 -0.84
CA GLU A 273 9.50 6.79 -1.03
C GLU A 273 9.07 8.26 -0.98
N VAL A 274 9.48 8.98 0.05
CA VAL A 274 9.31 10.43 0.12
C VAL A 274 10.38 11.10 -0.73
N VAL A 275 9.96 11.64 -1.86
CA VAL A 275 10.82 12.20 -2.90
C VAL A 275 10.71 13.71 -2.93
N LEU A 276 11.85 14.40 -2.91
CA LEU A 276 11.97 15.77 -3.37
C LEU A 276 12.20 15.72 -4.90
N GLY A 277 11.11 15.80 -5.65
CA GLY A 277 11.14 15.72 -7.10
C GLY A 277 11.49 17.05 -7.74
N PHE A 278 12.27 16.98 -8.80
CA PHE A 278 12.69 18.12 -9.62
C PHE A 278 11.93 18.15 -10.94
N ASN A 279 11.50 19.31 -11.38
CA ASN A 279 11.07 19.52 -12.75
C ASN A 279 12.31 19.80 -13.61
N HIS A 280 12.75 18.78 -14.36
CA HIS A 280 13.96 18.88 -15.17
C HIS A 280 13.87 19.85 -16.35
N GLU A 281 12.68 20.36 -16.69
CA GLU A 281 12.52 21.45 -17.68
C GLU A 281 12.77 22.85 -17.07
N ASN A 282 12.84 22.97 -15.73
CA ASN A 282 13.23 24.24 -15.11
C ASN A 282 14.70 24.57 -15.44
N GLU A 283 14.98 25.81 -15.85
CA GLU A 283 16.32 26.24 -16.30
C GLU A 283 17.42 25.95 -15.26
N ALA A 284 17.16 26.19 -13.98
CA ALA A 284 18.15 25.92 -12.94
C ALA A 284 18.29 24.43 -12.68
N LEU A 285 17.17 23.71 -12.59
CA LEU A 285 17.13 22.29 -12.25
C LEU A 285 17.50 21.38 -13.44
N SER A 286 17.60 21.89 -14.66
CA SER A 286 18.19 21.17 -15.78
C SER A 286 19.70 20.96 -15.62
N LYS A 287 20.37 21.77 -14.76
CA LYS A 287 21.80 21.68 -14.49
C LYS A 287 22.06 20.65 -13.39
N LEU A 288 22.94 19.70 -13.67
CA LEU A 288 23.32 18.66 -12.72
C LEU A 288 23.89 19.25 -11.42
N GLU A 289 24.75 20.26 -11.53
CA GLU A 289 25.40 20.91 -10.40
C GLU A 289 24.39 21.52 -9.43
N VAL A 290 23.25 22.04 -9.92
CA VAL A 290 22.19 22.60 -9.06
C VAL A 290 21.47 21.47 -8.31
N ARG A 291 21.14 20.38 -8.99
CA ARG A 291 20.48 19.25 -8.35
C ARG A 291 21.39 18.57 -7.30
N GLN A 292 22.66 18.39 -7.63
CA GLN A 292 23.68 17.91 -6.69
C GLN A 292 23.83 18.86 -5.49
N ALA A 293 23.87 20.17 -5.73
CA ALA A 293 23.95 21.15 -4.65
C ALA A 293 22.76 21.04 -3.68
N ILE A 294 21.54 20.85 -4.21
CA ILE A 294 20.35 20.65 -3.36
C ILE A 294 20.50 19.38 -2.54
N ASN A 295 20.93 18.26 -3.13
CA ASN A 295 21.14 17.00 -2.41
C ASN A 295 22.22 17.15 -1.29
N TYR A 296 23.37 17.78 -1.56
CA TYR A 296 24.39 18.05 -0.55
C TYR A 296 23.93 18.99 0.56
N ALA A 297 22.98 19.91 0.26
CA ALA A 297 22.51 20.90 1.23
C ALA A 297 21.53 20.35 2.26
N ILE A 298 21.00 19.13 2.07
CA ILE A 298 19.93 18.56 2.91
C ILE A 298 20.49 17.53 3.89
N ASP A 299 20.42 17.84 5.21
CA ASP A 299 20.66 16.87 6.26
C ASP A 299 19.42 15.98 6.45
N ARG A 300 19.37 14.87 5.69
CA ARG A 300 18.24 13.94 5.71
C ARG A 300 18.03 13.28 7.06
N LYS A 301 19.10 13.04 7.85
CA LYS A 301 18.99 12.52 9.22
C LYS A 301 18.29 13.50 10.15
N ALA A 302 18.70 14.77 10.09
CA ALA A 302 18.04 15.83 10.85
C ALA A 302 16.60 16.05 10.40
N LEU A 303 16.33 15.96 9.08
CA LEU A 303 14.98 16.05 8.51
C LEU A 303 14.06 14.96 9.08
N VAL A 304 14.44 13.68 8.99
CA VAL A 304 13.65 12.55 9.51
C VAL A 304 13.44 12.69 11.00
N LYS A 305 14.48 13.11 11.76
CA LYS A 305 14.37 13.36 13.20
C LYS A 305 13.36 14.46 13.53
N ALA A 306 13.35 15.55 12.77
CA ALA A 306 12.50 16.71 13.03
C ALA A 306 11.06 16.51 12.56
N THR A 307 10.84 15.81 11.45
CA THR A 307 9.53 15.72 10.80
C THR A 307 8.82 14.40 11.03
N TRP A 308 9.59 13.31 11.31
CA TRP A 308 9.08 11.95 11.43
C TRP A 308 9.55 11.23 12.70
N ALA A 309 9.87 11.98 13.76
CA ALA A 309 10.32 11.47 15.06
C ALA A 309 11.53 10.51 14.98
N GLY A 310 12.37 10.64 13.96
CA GLY A 310 13.54 9.77 13.70
C GLY A 310 13.18 8.40 13.11
N ARG A 311 11.94 8.20 12.67
CA ARG A 311 11.45 6.95 12.06
C ARG A 311 11.38 7.10 10.56
N GLY A 312 11.85 6.11 9.86
CA GLY A 312 12.00 6.10 8.41
C GLY A 312 13.42 5.73 8.01
N GLU A 313 13.56 5.06 6.90
CA GLU A 313 14.83 4.57 6.41
C GLU A 313 15.39 5.50 5.33
N LEU A 314 16.67 5.87 5.43
CA LEU A 314 17.31 6.66 4.38
C LEU A 314 17.60 5.78 3.18
N ILE A 315 17.14 6.21 2.02
CA ILE A 315 17.40 5.59 0.73
C ILE A 315 18.14 6.58 -0.18
N GLY A 316 18.77 6.08 -1.22
CA GLY A 316 19.53 6.93 -2.16
C GLY A 316 19.09 6.78 -3.61
N SER A 317 18.00 6.04 -3.84
CA SER A 317 17.31 5.88 -5.11
C SER A 317 15.87 5.47 -4.86
N MET A 318 15.07 5.37 -5.91
CA MET A 318 13.67 4.92 -5.84
C MET A 318 13.58 3.38 -5.77
N VAL A 319 14.26 2.80 -4.78
CA VAL A 319 14.35 1.34 -4.58
C VAL A 319 14.30 1.06 -3.08
N PRO A 320 13.23 0.43 -2.57
CA PRO A 320 13.13 0.04 -1.17
C PRO A 320 14.03 -1.19 -0.86
N PRO A 321 14.44 -1.38 0.41
CA PRO A 321 15.29 -2.50 0.81
C PRO A 321 14.74 -3.90 0.54
N THR A 322 13.44 -4.01 0.32
CA THR A 322 12.77 -5.28 -0.01
C THR A 322 12.89 -5.68 -1.48
N ASP A 323 13.37 -4.79 -2.35
CA ASP A 323 13.59 -5.14 -3.75
C ASP A 323 14.93 -5.88 -3.95
N PRO A 324 14.97 -6.94 -4.76
CA PRO A 324 16.20 -7.75 -4.99
C PRO A 324 17.39 -6.96 -5.56
N TRP A 325 17.14 -5.82 -6.17
CA TRP A 325 18.15 -4.91 -6.73
C TRP A 325 18.49 -3.73 -5.82
N PHE A 326 18.02 -3.74 -4.57
CA PHE A 326 18.39 -2.70 -3.62
C PHE A 326 19.92 -2.60 -3.43
N GLU A 327 20.40 -1.37 -3.38
CA GLU A 327 21.74 -1.00 -2.94
C GLU A 327 21.64 0.24 -2.05
N ASP A 328 22.38 0.25 -0.97
CA ASP A 328 22.44 1.45 -0.12
C ASP A 328 23.24 2.56 -0.82
N LEU A 329 22.51 3.43 -1.50
CA LEU A 329 23.00 4.64 -2.15
C LEU A 329 22.76 5.90 -1.29
N SER A 330 22.32 5.74 -0.05
CA SER A 330 21.92 6.85 0.84
C SER A 330 23.05 7.83 1.14
N ASN A 331 24.30 7.48 0.89
CA ASN A 331 25.47 8.31 1.12
C ASN A 331 26.13 8.84 -0.18
N THR A 332 25.44 8.80 -1.31
CA THR A 332 25.93 9.36 -2.59
C THR A 332 26.18 10.88 -2.46
N TYR A 333 25.28 11.58 -1.76
CA TYR A 333 25.40 13.01 -1.45
C TYR A 333 25.37 13.21 0.07
N PRO A 334 26.52 13.03 0.78
CA PRO A 334 26.58 13.32 2.22
C PRO A 334 26.36 14.81 2.48
N PHE A 335 25.66 15.15 3.57
CA PHE A 335 25.40 16.54 3.93
C PHE A 335 26.68 17.38 3.99
N ASP A 336 26.78 18.36 3.09
CA ASP A 336 27.92 19.28 2.95
C ASP A 336 27.48 20.60 2.32
N GLN A 337 27.18 21.58 3.15
CA GLN A 337 26.72 22.90 2.69
C GLN A 337 27.81 23.71 1.96
N GLU A 338 29.08 23.49 2.26
CA GLU A 338 30.17 24.19 1.56
C GLU A 338 30.31 23.64 0.13
N LYS A 339 30.20 22.32 -0.01
CA LYS A 339 30.16 21.70 -1.35
C LYS A 339 28.94 22.17 -2.16
N ALA A 340 27.78 22.30 -1.52
CA ALA A 340 26.57 22.83 -2.16
C ALA A 340 26.79 24.27 -2.71
N LYS A 341 27.40 25.14 -1.90
CA LYS A 341 27.71 26.54 -2.32
C LYS A 341 28.70 26.57 -3.47
N GLU A 342 29.73 25.72 -3.49
CA GLU A 342 30.68 25.59 -4.59
C GLU A 342 29.93 25.24 -5.91
N LEU A 343 29.08 24.20 -5.88
CA LEU A 343 28.32 23.76 -7.05
C LEU A 343 27.33 24.83 -7.55
N LEU A 344 26.66 25.53 -6.64
CA LEU A 344 25.78 26.64 -7.01
C LEU A 344 26.56 27.77 -7.70
N LYS A 345 27.76 28.06 -7.23
CA LYS A 345 28.66 29.05 -7.85
C LYS A 345 29.12 28.58 -9.24
N GLU A 346 29.51 27.32 -9.39
CA GLU A 346 29.89 26.74 -10.71
C GLU A 346 28.72 26.80 -11.68
N ALA A 347 27.49 26.56 -11.22
CA ALA A 347 26.27 26.66 -11.99
C ALA A 347 25.84 28.12 -12.33
N GLY A 348 26.49 29.13 -11.72
CA GLY A 348 26.20 30.56 -11.96
C GLY A 348 25.18 31.16 -10.99
N TYR A 349 24.86 30.50 -9.86
CA TYR A 349 23.89 30.94 -8.84
C TYR A 349 24.53 31.46 -7.56
N GLU A 350 25.77 31.93 -7.58
CA GLU A 350 26.48 32.49 -6.42
C GLU A 350 25.72 33.66 -5.75
N LYS A 351 24.84 34.37 -6.48
CA LYS A 351 24.06 35.50 -5.96
C LYS A 351 22.70 35.07 -5.37
N GLY A 352 22.41 33.79 -5.37
CA GLY A 352 21.15 33.19 -4.91
C GLY A 352 20.31 32.63 -6.06
N LEU A 353 19.40 31.73 -5.66
CA LEU A 353 18.45 31.07 -6.56
C LEU A 353 17.08 31.03 -5.85
N THR A 354 16.01 31.36 -6.56
CA THR A 354 14.64 31.25 -6.04
C THR A 354 13.90 30.15 -6.80
N LEU A 355 13.28 29.21 -6.08
CA LEU A 355 12.52 28.09 -6.62
C LEU A 355 11.17 27.96 -5.92
N ARG A 356 10.13 27.56 -6.65
CA ARG A 356 8.82 27.23 -6.09
C ARG A 356 8.79 25.78 -5.63
N LEU A 357 8.45 25.57 -4.36
CA LEU A 357 8.24 24.24 -3.78
C LEU A 357 6.73 24.04 -3.54
N ARG A 358 6.09 23.20 -4.36
CA ARG A 358 4.68 22.83 -4.22
C ARG A 358 4.53 21.49 -3.57
N VAL A 359 3.83 21.44 -2.44
CA VAL A 359 3.65 20.20 -1.65
C VAL A 359 2.19 19.91 -1.40
N PRO A 360 1.76 18.62 -1.39
CA PRO A 360 0.41 18.28 -0.99
C PRO A 360 0.19 18.50 0.50
N ALA A 361 -1.02 18.87 0.90
CA ALA A 361 -1.45 19.01 2.30
C ALA A 361 -1.65 17.63 2.99
N LEU A 362 -0.71 16.72 2.78
CA LEU A 362 -0.62 15.42 3.44
C LEU A 362 0.27 15.52 4.68
N ALA A 363 0.19 14.53 5.57
CA ALA A 363 0.85 14.54 6.88
C ALA A 363 2.34 14.91 6.84
N TYR A 364 3.06 14.49 5.81
CA TYR A 364 4.51 14.72 5.63
C TYR A 364 4.83 16.05 4.93
N GLY A 365 4.04 16.48 3.93
CA GLY A 365 4.38 17.55 2.99
C GLY A 365 4.72 18.90 3.65
N PRO A 366 3.80 19.51 4.42
CA PRO A 366 4.04 20.84 5.00
C PRO A 366 5.19 20.89 6.01
N SER A 367 5.42 19.82 6.79
CA SER A 367 6.48 19.76 7.79
C SER A 367 7.86 19.66 7.13
N ILE A 368 8.00 18.79 6.12
CA ILE A 368 9.22 18.65 5.34
C ILE A 368 9.48 19.93 4.55
N GLY A 369 8.45 20.50 3.89
CA GLY A 369 8.60 21.75 3.15
C GLY A 369 9.18 22.89 3.99
N ARG A 370 8.69 23.11 5.22
CA ARG A 370 9.24 24.12 6.14
C ARG A 370 10.68 23.83 6.56
N PHE A 371 11.03 22.54 6.76
CA PHE A 371 12.40 22.15 7.07
C PHE A 371 13.34 22.50 5.91
N LEU A 372 12.94 22.17 4.67
CA LEU A 372 13.75 22.48 3.47
C LEU A 372 13.89 23.97 3.21
N VAL A 373 12.84 24.78 3.45
CA VAL A 373 12.93 26.24 3.36
C VAL A 373 14.07 26.78 4.23
N ALA A 374 14.13 26.34 5.48
CA ALA A 374 15.17 26.76 6.41
C ALA A 374 16.57 26.26 5.97
N GLN A 375 16.69 25.01 5.57
CA GLN A 375 17.99 24.40 5.32
C GLN A 375 18.61 24.88 4.00
N LEU A 376 17.82 25.02 2.94
CA LEU A 376 18.30 25.50 1.64
C LEU A 376 18.63 27.00 1.64
N ALA A 377 18.01 27.77 2.55
CA ALA A 377 18.38 29.18 2.73
C ALA A 377 19.84 29.36 3.16
N GLU A 378 20.44 28.43 3.92
CA GLU A 378 21.82 28.46 4.38
C GLU A 378 22.85 28.37 3.24
N VAL A 379 22.42 27.85 2.09
CA VAL A 379 23.26 27.78 0.86
C VAL A 379 22.88 28.79 -0.20
N GLY A 380 21.94 29.71 0.10
CA GLY A 380 21.52 30.77 -0.81
C GLY A 380 20.37 30.39 -1.75
N ILE A 381 19.64 29.29 -1.47
CA ILE A 381 18.42 28.94 -2.20
C ILE A 381 17.21 29.41 -1.40
N THR A 382 16.38 30.26 -2.00
CA THR A 382 15.09 30.70 -1.43
C THR A 382 13.98 29.83 -1.97
N LEU A 383 13.23 29.14 -1.10
CA LEU A 383 12.06 28.36 -1.48
C LEU A 383 10.78 29.14 -1.24
N GLU A 384 9.96 29.30 -2.28
CA GLU A 384 8.58 29.77 -2.18
C GLU A 384 7.68 28.54 -1.95
N LEU A 385 7.34 28.28 -0.68
CA LEU A 385 6.54 27.11 -0.27
C LEU A 385 5.06 27.37 -0.51
N ASP A 386 4.44 26.54 -1.35
CA ASP A 386 3.01 26.49 -1.62
C ASP A 386 2.43 25.12 -1.21
N THR A 387 1.46 25.14 -0.29
CA THR A 387 0.80 23.91 0.19
C THR A 387 -0.58 23.79 -0.45
N LEU A 388 -0.77 22.74 -1.24
CA LEU A 388 -1.97 22.51 -2.05
C LEU A 388 -2.82 21.38 -1.46
N GLN A 389 -4.15 21.48 -1.58
CA GLN A 389 -4.98 20.29 -1.40
C GLN A 389 -4.58 19.22 -2.43
N PHE A 390 -4.74 17.92 -2.10
CA PHE A 390 -4.20 16.87 -2.95
C PHE A 390 -4.77 16.91 -4.38
N ALA A 391 -6.06 17.22 -4.53
CA ALA A 391 -6.68 17.39 -5.85
C ALA A 391 -6.06 18.55 -6.67
N ASP A 392 -5.73 19.67 -6.00
CA ASP A 392 -5.05 20.79 -6.63
C ASP A 392 -3.60 20.44 -6.98
N TRP A 393 -2.93 19.65 -6.13
CA TRP A 393 -1.59 19.13 -6.41
C TRP A 393 -1.61 18.24 -7.67
N LEU A 394 -2.58 17.34 -7.80
CA LEU A 394 -2.76 16.50 -8.99
C LEU A 394 -2.98 17.35 -10.26
N ASP A 395 -3.73 18.43 -10.17
CA ASP A 395 -3.97 19.32 -11.31
C ASP A 395 -2.72 20.16 -11.66
N PHE A 396 -2.16 20.88 -10.69
CA PHE A 396 -1.06 21.81 -10.94
C PHE A 396 0.28 21.12 -11.13
N VAL A 397 0.62 20.16 -10.25
CA VAL A 397 1.95 19.51 -10.27
C VAL A 397 1.96 18.34 -11.24
N PHE A 398 1.09 17.35 -11.01
CA PHE A 398 1.12 16.10 -11.76
C PHE A 398 0.68 16.29 -13.22
N THR A 399 -0.43 17.01 -13.46
CA THR A 399 -1.02 17.14 -14.79
C THR A 399 -0.42 18.32 -15.58
N LYS A 400 -0.39 19.53 -14.99
CA LYS A 400 0.07 20.75 -15.66
C LYS A 400 1.56 20.97 -15.60
N ARG A 401 2.28 20.26 -14.70
CA ARG A 401 3.73 20.39 -14.47
C ARG A 401 4.15 21.83 -14.09
N ASP A 402 3.22 22.59 -13.47
CA ASP A 402 3.45 23.98 -13.05
C ASP A 402 4.07 24.00 -11.64
N TYR A 403 5.34 23.63 -11.56
CA TYR A 403 6.14 23.62 -10.34
C TYR A 403 7.63 23.63 -10.69
N ASP A 404 8.50 23.98 -9.74
CA ASP A 404 9.94 23.81 -9.89
C ASP A 404 10.38 22.56 -9.09
N MET A 405 9.98 22.46 -7.83
CA MET A 405 10.21 21.30 -6.97
C MET A 405 8.92 20.87 -6.29
N THR A 406 8.82 19.59 -5.93
CA THR A 406 7.69 19.05 -5.18
C THR A 406 8.16 17.99 -4.17
N ILE A 407 7.36 17.79 -3.09
CA ILE A 407 7.56 16.68 -2.18
C ILE A 407 6.33 15.80 -2.27
N VAL A 408 6.51 14.51 -2.56
CA VAL A 408 5.43 13.54 -2.58
C VAL A 408 5.95 12.17 -2.20
N ALA A 409 5.13 11.36 -1.53
CA ALA A 409 5.43 9.96 -1.32
C ALA A 409 4.87 9.15 -2.50
N HIS A 410 5.74 8.44 -3.18
CA HIS A 410 5.39 7.39 -4.12
C HIS A 410 5.17 6.10 -3.34
N VAL A 411 4.11 5.38 -3.63
CA VAL A 411 3.71 4.19 -2.85
C VAL A 411 3.50 2.95 -3.72
N GLU A 412 3.52 3.12 -5.02
CA GLU A 412 3.40 2.02 -5.97
C GLU A 412 4.70 1.19 -5.97
N PRO A 413 4.59 -0.13 -5.89
CA PRO A 413 5.78 -0.98 -5.96
C PRO A 413 6.53 -0.82 -7.29
N ARG A 414 7.86 -0.81 -7.23
CA ARG A 414 8.76 -0.79 -8.41
C ARG A 414 8.56 0.42 -9.33
N ASP A 415 8.20 1.56 -8.78
CA ASP A 415 7.83 2.73 -9.58
C ASP A 415 9.03 3.59 -10.03
N MET A 416 10.29 3.16 -9.80
CA MET A 416 11.48 3.74 -10.42
C MET A 416 11.33 3.87 -11.95
N ARG A 417 10.52 3.02 -12.57
CA ARG A 417 10.18 3.08 -14.00
C ARG A 417 9.52 4.40 -14.42
N THR A 418 8.92 5.16 -13.50
CA THR A 418 8.29 6.45 -13.80
C THR A 418 9.27 7.49 -14.34
N PHE A 419 10.57 7.37 -14.00
CA PHE A 419 11.63 8.19 -14.57
C PHE A 419 11.95 7.88 -16.04
N ALA A 420 11.46 6.76 -16.58
CA ALA A 420 11.62 6.42 -17.99
C ALA A 420 10.45 6.89 -18.87
N LEU A 421 9.36 7.37 -18.27
CA LEU A 421 8.17 7.80 -19.02
C LEU A 421 8.33 9.22 -19.56
N ASP A 422 8.11 9.39 -20.87
CA ASP A 422 8.24 10.70 -21.53
C ASP A 422 7.26 11.75 -20.99
N ASP A 423 6.05 11.31 -20.66
CA ASP A 423 4.97 12.18 -20.21
C ASP A 423 4.79 12.21 -18.68
N TYR A 424 5.79 11.75 -17.91
CA TYR A 424 5.71 11.83 -16.46
C TYR A 424 6.13 13.20 -15.94
N TYR A 425 5.58 13.64 -14.83
CA TYR A 425 5.71 15.02 -14.35
C TYR A 425 7.13 15.42 -13.90
N TRP A 426 8.07 14.45 -13.72
CA TRP A 426 9.48 14.77 -13.49
C TRP A 426 10.15 15.49 -14.69
N ASN A 427 9.64 15.28 -15.92
CA ASN A 427 10.29 15.72 -17.16
C ASN A 427 11.75 15.25 -17.26
N TYR A 428 12.05 14.06 -16.71
CA TYR A 428 13.38 13.47 -16.75
C TYR A 428 13.57 12.70 -18.05
N HIS A 429 14.50 13.14 -18.88
CA HIS A 429 14.76 12.55 -20.18
C HIS A 429 16.19 12.01 -20.25
N ASN A 430 16.37 10.71 -19.99
CA ASN A 430 17.65 10.04 -20.05
C ASN A 430 17.54 8.74 -20.82
N GLU A 431 18.06 8.73 -22.06
CA GLU A 431 17.99 7.58 -22.95
C GLU A 431 18.78 6.38 -22.44
N ALA A 432 19.90 6.59 -21.74
CA ALA A 432 20.67 5.51 -21.13
C ALA A 432 19.86 4.83 -20.01
N TYR A 433 19.12 5.61 -19.24
CA TYR A 433 18.22 5.08 -18.20
C TYR A 433 17.11 4.21 -18.81
N ARG A 434 16.42 4.71 -19.84
CA ARG A 434 15.37 3.96 -20.54
C ARG A 434 15.90 2.63 -21.08
N LYS A 435 17.07 2.66 -21.69
CA LYS A 435 17.71 1.46 -22.22
C LYS A 435 18.01 0.43 -21.12
N LEU A 436 18.50 0.88 -19.95
CA LEU A 436 18.73 -0.01 -18.81
C LEU A 436 17.46 -0.70 -18.33
N LEU A 437 16.35 0.03 -18.25
CA LEU A 437 15.07 -0.56 -17.86
C LEU A 437 14.51 -1.54 -18.92
N GLU A 438 14.69 -1.23 -20.21
CA GLU A 438 14.30 -2.14 -21.28
C GLU A 438 15.14 -3.43 -21.25
N GLU A 439 16.47 -3.31 -21.11
CA GLU A 439 17.38 -4.45 -20.95
C GLU A 439 17.04 -5.28 -19.70
N ALA A 440 16.66 -4.62 -18.59
CA ALA A 440 16.22 -5.28 -17.37
C ALA A 440 14.91 -6.05 -17.58
N ASP A 441 13.92 -5.47 -18.27
CA ASP A 441 12.60 -6.09 -18.47
C ASP A 441 12.65 -7.27 -19.42
N THR A 442 13.63 -7.30 -20.33
CA THR A 442 13.73 -8.30 -21.40
C THR A 442 14.86 -9.32 -21.24
N GLY A 443 15.77 -9.11 -20.28
CA GLY A 443 16.92 -9.97 -20.00
C GLY A 443 16.60 -11.22 -19.16
N THR A 444 17.62 -11.96 -18.78
CA THR A 444 17.53 -13.04 -17.78
C THR A 444 17.26 -12.49 -16.38
N ASP A 445 16.95 -13.34 -15.39
CA ASP A 445 16.73 -12.91 -13.99
C ASP A 445 17.97 -12.23 -13.41
N GLU A 446 19.18 -12.74 -13.71
CA GLU A 446 20.42 -12.12 -13.30
C GLU A 446 20.67 -10.77 -13.97
N GLU A 447 20.37 -10.68 -15.28
CA GLU A 447 20.48 -9.44 -16.05
C GLU A 447 19.47 -8.40 -15.55
N GLN A 448 18.24 -8.80 -15.24
CA GLN A 448 17.24 -7.92 -14.63
C GLN A 448 17.80 -7.23 -13.38
N ILE A 449 18.28 -8.01 -12.42
CA ILE A 449 18.81 -7.49 -11.15
C ILE A 449 20.02 -6.58 -11.41
N ALA A 450 20.95 -6.99 -12.27
CA ALA A 450 22.14 -6.22 -12.59
C ALA A 450 21.78 -4.87 -13.24
N LYS A 451 20.87 -4.88 -14.22
CA LYS A 451 20.44 -3.67 -14.94
C LYS A 451 19.62 -2.71 -14.10
N LEU A 452 18.75 -3.22 -13.22
CA LEU A 452 18.01 -2.38 -12.28
C LEU A 452 18.95 -1.72 -11.24
N LYS A 453 20.02 -2.40 -10.81
CA LYS A 453 21.07 -1.78 -9.99
C LYS A 453 21.82 -0.68 -10.74
N GLU A 454 22.20 -0.92 -12.01
CA GLU A 454 22.80 0.10 -12.85
C GLU A 454 21.87 1.30 -13.02
N ALA A 455 20.59 1.08 -13.26
CA ALA A 455 19.58 2.13 -13.39
C ALA A 455 19.41 2.94 -12.09
N ALA A 456 19.36 2.28 -10.93
CA ALA A 456 19.27 2.94 -9.63
C ALA A 456 20.50 3.85 -9.36
N ARG A 457 21.71 3.35 -9.67
CA ARG A 457 22.94 4.16 -9.57
C ARG A 457 22.91 5.35 -10.51
N LEU A 458 22.45 5.17 -11.75
CA LEU A 458 22.36 6.26 -12.72
C LEU A 458 21.41 7.37 -12.24
N LEU A 459 20.25 7.02 -11.66
CA LEU A 459 19.34 8.02 -11.07
C LEU A 459 20.02 8.77 -9.90
N ALA A 460 20.74 8.04 -9.04
CA ALA A 460 21.45 8.64 -7.93
C ALA A 460 22.56 9.56 -8.40
N ASP A 461 23.45 9.11 -9.31
CA ASP A 461 24.58 9.88 -9.82
C ASP A 461 24.14 11.14 -10.56
N ASP A 462 22.99 11.07 -11.27
CA ASP A 462 22.38 12.15 -12.02
C ASP A 462 21.58 13.11 -11.13
N ALA A 463 21.52 12.84 -9.82
CA ALA A 463 20.68 13.56 -8.86
C ALA A 463 19.27 13.81 -9.44
N ALA A 464 18.67 12.76 -10.04
CA ALA A 464 17.40 12.89 -10.73
C ALA A 464 16.27 13.36 -9.80
N ALA A 465 16.40 13.08 -8.50
CA ALA A 465 15.61 13.58 -7.39
C ALA A 465 16.47 13.57 -6.10
N ASP A 466 15.95 14.03 -4.97
CA ASP A 466 16.46 13.64 -3.66
C ASP A 466 15.46 12.70 -2.99
N TRP A 467 15.85 11.45 -2.78
CA TRP A 467 15.07 10.44 -2.05
C TRP A 467 15.28 10.66 -0.55
N LEU A 468 14.42 11.49 0.03
CA LEU A 468 14.57 11.98 1.40
C LEU A 468 14.58 10.85 2.42
N PHE A 469 13.62 9.96 2.34
CA PHE A 469 13.53 8.74 3.15
C PHE A 469 12.35 7.86 2.71
N LEU A 470 12.37 6.60 3.16
CA LEU A 470 11.27 5.66 3.02
C LEU A 470 10.33 5.77 4.22
N LEU A 471 9.04 5.96 3.98
CA LEU A 471 8.02 5.97 5.04
C LEU A 471 7.99 4.61 5.75
N PRO A 472 8.06 4.58 7.08
CA PRO A 472 7.92 3.32 7.80
C PRO A 472 6.47 2.82 7.72
N ASN A 473 6.28 1.50 7.68
CA ASN A 473 5.01 0.91 8.08
C ASN A 473 4.94 0.95 9.61
N ILE A 474 3.95 1.61 10.18
CA ILE A 474 3.74 1.62 11.63
C ILE A 474 2.32 1.14 11.90
N THR A 475 2.18 -0.13 12.22
CA THR A 475 0.92 -0.73 12.61
C THR A 475 0.85 -0.86 14.12
N VAL A 476 -0.24 -0.42 14.72
CA VAL A 476 -0.48 -0.58 16.17
C VAL A 476 -1.69 -1.48 16.36
N ALA A 477 -1.51 -2.57 17.07
CA ALA A 477 -2.57 -3.53 17.32
C ALA A 477 -2.83 -3.74 18.82
N SER A 478 -4.06 -4.10 19.16
CA SER A 478 -4.36 -4.70 20.45
C SER A 478 -3.47 -5.92 20.67
N ALA A 479 -2.95 -6.13 21.88
CA ALA A 479 -2.18 -7.33 22.23
C ALA A 479 -2.95 -8.64 22.03
N LYS A 480 -4.27 -8.57 21.83
CA LYS A 480 -5.13 -9.71 21.47
C LYS A 480 -5.00 -10.13 20.01
N ILE A 481 -4.43 -9.30 19.14
CA ILE A 481 -4.24 -9.60 17.74
C ILE A 481 -2.82 -10.15 17.52
N SER A 482 -2.71 -11.15 16.66
CA SER A 482 -1.44 -11.75 16.22
C SER A 482 -1.38 -11.85 14.71
N GLY A 483 -0.19 -12.13 14.17
CA GLY A 483 0.03 -12.26 12.72
C GLY A 483 0.10 -10.93 11.97
N VAL A 484 0.21 -9.80 12.68
CA VAL A 484 0.45 -8.49 12.07
C VAL A 484 1.81 -8.52 11.40
N GLN A 485 1.85 -8.16 10.13
CA GLN A 485 3.10 -8.07 9.35
C GLN A 485 3.79 -6.75 9.61
N ASP A 486 5.12 -6.78 9.76
CA ASP A 486 5.92 -5.57 9.94
C ASP A 486 6.04 -4.79 8.61
N ASN A 487 6.34 -5.46 7.50
CA ASN A 487 6.47 -4.84 6.19
C ASN A 487 5.13 -4.77 5.44
N ARG A 488 4.96 -3.70 4.67
CA ARG A 488 3.84 -3.50 3.75
C ARG A 488 4.37 -3.15 2.36
N VAL A 489 4.65 -4.20 1.57
CA VAL A 489 5.26 -4.09 0.24
C VAL A 489 4.31 -4.38 -0.91
N SER A 490 3.06 -4.79 -0.61
CA SER A 490 1.97 -4.92 -1.56
C SER A 490 0.94 -3.80 -1.39
N LEU A 491 0.03 -3.66 -2.36
CA LEU A 491 -1.12 -2.77 -2.24
C LEU A 491 -2.22 -3.32 -1.32
N ALA A 492 -2.16 -4.60 -0.94
CA ALA A 492 -3.15 -5.25 -0.09
C ALA A 492 -2.83 -5.09 1.40
N PHE A 493 -3.86 -4.99 2.24
CA PHE A 493 -3.78 -5.33 3.65
C PHE A 493 -4.28 -6.77 3.83
N ASP A 494 -3.36 -7.73 3.86
CA ASP A 494 -3.68 -9.16 3.87
C ASP A 494 -4.22 -9.62 5.23
N LEU A 495 -5.53 -9.80 5.33
CA LEU A 495 -6.23 -10.26 6.53
C LEU A 495 -5.95 -11.74 6.86
N THR A 496 -5.44 -12.52 5.91
CA THR A 496 -5.24 -13.97 6.08
C THR A 496 -4.17 -14.32 7.11
N THR A 497 -3.29 -13.37 7.42
CA THR A 497 -2.22 -13.53 8.41
C THR A 497 -2.69 -13.26 9.84
N LEU A 498 -3.77 -12.47 10.01
CA LEU A 498 -4.24 -12.02 11.31
C LEU A 498 -5.02 -13.11 12.06
N ALA A 499 -4.85 -13.15 13.38
CA ALA A 499 -5.64 -14.03 14.25
C ALA A 499 -5.86 -13.39 15.63
N SER A 500 -6.94 -13.80 16.32
CA SER A 500 -7.15 -13.50 17.73
C SER A 500 -6.24 -14.37 18.60
N ARG A 501 -5.68 -13.77 19.64
CA ARG A 501 -5.03 -14.49 20.74
C ARG A 501 -6.10 -14.63 21.82
N ASP A 502 -6.77 -15.75 21.85
CA ASP A 502 -7.74 -16.08 22.90
C ASP A 502 -7.06 -16.35 24.24
#